data_825fa6a5ae23678da87bc974c675b3c8
#
_entry.id   825fa6a5ae23678da87bc974c675b3c8
#
_cell.length_a   1.000
_cell.length_b   1.000
_cell.length_c   1.000
_cell.angle_alpha   90.00
_cell.angle_beta   90.00
_cell.angle_gamma   90.00
#
_symmetry.space_group_name_H-M   'P 1'
#
loop_
_entity.id
_entity.type
_entity.pdbx_description
1 polymer ?
#
loop_
_entity_poly.entity_id
_entity_poly.type
_entity_poly.pdbx_seq_one_letter_code
_entity_poly.pdbx_strand_id
1 'polypeptide(L)'
;MAIHELIIPKTGLNMDDCLLLDWIAGEGEKVADGDPVFQMEIEKAAMDIESDNSGWVHHLVSPSEDAPLPIGTVIGLIADTEEEYQQLLEK
;
A
#
# COMPACT_ATOMS: atom_id res chain seq x y z
N MET A 1 -18.39 -5.52 -5.81
CA MET A 1 -17.88 -4.36 -5.09
C MET A 1 -17.11 -4.84 -3.86
N ALA A 2 -15.87 -4.41 -3.73
CA ALA A 2 -15.02 -4.86 -2.65
C ALA A 2 -13.95 -3.83 -2.32
N ILE A 3 -13.43 -3.94 -1.11
CA ILE A 3 -12.29 -3.14 -0.69
C ILE A 3 -11.15 -4.12 -0.43
N HIS A 4 -10.02 -3.86 -1.06
CA HIS A 4 -8.85 -4.73 -0.99
C HIS A 4 -7.80 -4.09 -0.09
N GLU A 5 -7.20 -4.88 0.78
CA GLU A 5 -6.17 -4.39 1.68
C GLU A 5 -4.82 -4.37 0.99
N LEU A 6 -4.08 -3.27 1.18
CA LEU A 6 -2.69 -3.18 0.77
C LEU A 6 -1.85 -3.51 2.01
N ILE A 7 -1.11 -4.60 1.95
CA ILE A 7 -0.32 -5.05 3.08
C ILE A 7 1.16 -5.07 2.72
N ILE A 8 2.00 -5.06 3.75
CA ILE A 8 3.43 -5.25 3.57
C ILE A 8 3.66 -6.71 3.19
N PRO A 9 4.10 -7.00 1.97
CA PRO A 9 4.30 -8.39 1.53
C PRO A 9 5.63 -8.95 2.02
N LYS A 10 5.69 -10.27 2.15
CA LYS A 10 6.93 -10.95 2.45
C LYS A 10 7.63 -11.26 1.14
N THR A 11 8.75 -10.60 0.88
CA THR A 11 9.49 -10.76 -0.36
C THR A 11 10.86 -11.40 -0.18
N GLY A 12 11.24 -11.70 1.07
CA GLY A 12 12.52 -12.33 1.39
C GLY A 12 12.39 -13.39 2.46
N LEU A 13 13.38 -14.28 2.57
CA LEU A 13 13.34 -15.41 3.49
C LEU A 13 13.44 -15.02 4.96
N ASN A 14 14.22 -14.00 5.27
CA ASN A 14 14.48 -13.58 6.64
C ASN A 14 13.90 -12.20 6.95
N MET A 15 12.78 -11.88 6.32
CA MET A 15 12.17 -10.59 6.43
C MET A 15 11.15 -10.59 7.58
N ASP A 16 11.40 -9.77 8.60
CA ASP A 16 10.48 -9.60 9.72
C ASP A 16 9.72 -8.30 9.63
N ASP A 17 10.37 -7.25 9.17
CA ASP A 17 9.74 -5.95 8.98
C ASP A 17 10.41 -5.21 7.82
N CYS A 18 9.82 -4.10 7.44
CA CYS A 18 10.38 -3.25 6.40
C CYS A 18 9.93 -1.81 6.62
N LEU A 19 10.50 -0.90 5.84
CA LEU A 19 10.13 0.51 5.91
C LEU A 19 9.24 0.87 4.73
N LEU A 20 8.17 1.61 4.99
CA LEU A 20 7.38 2.21 3.94
C LEU A 20 8.06 3.53 3.60
N LEU A 21 8.73 3.58 2.45
CA LEU A 21 9.50 4.75 2.06
C LEU A 21 8.64 5.86 1.47
N ASP A 22 7.70 5.51 0.60
CA ASP A 22 6.88 6.50 -0.07
C ASP A 22 5.66 5.86 -0.70
N TRP A 23 4.62 6.67 -0.93
CA TRP A 23 3.47 6.28 -1.71
C TRP A 23 3.68 6.77 -3.14
N ILE A 24 3.68 5.85 -4.10
CA ILE A 24 3.79 6.19 -5.51
C ILE A 24 2.44 6.67 -6.01
N ALA A 25 1.37 5.93 -5.64
CA ALA A 25 0.01 6.35 -5.94
C ALA A 25 -0.49 7.29 -4.83
N GLY A 26 -0.94 8.47 -5.21
CA GLY A 26 -1.44 9.45 -4.25
C GLY A 26 -2.78 9.07 -3.64
N GLU A 27 -3.15 9.73 -2.56
CA GLU A 27 -4.44 9.52 -1.92
C GLU A 27 -5.57 9.80 -2.92
N GLY A 28 -6.44 8.81 -3.15
CA GLY A 28 -7.54 8.94 -4.09
C GLY A 28 -7.17 8.72 -5.54
N GLU A 29 -5.92 8.39 -5.83
CA GLU A 29 -5.50 8.12 -7.20
C GLU A 29 -6.02 6.76 -7.65
N LYS A 30 -6.50 6.70 -8.90
CA LYS A 30 -6.95 5.45 -9.48
C LYS A 30 -5.76 4.69 -10.04
N VAL A 31 -5.64 3.42 -9.70
CA VAL A 31 -4.58 2.55 -10.22
C VAL A 31 -5.21 1.34 -10.93
N ALA A 32 -4.44 0.73 -11.81
CA ALA A 32 -4.81 -0.51 -12.47
C ALA A 32 -3.96 -1.65 -11.91
N ASP A 33 -4.41 -2.88 -12.11
CA ASP A 33 -3.65 -4.07 -11.76
C ASP A 33 -2.27 -3.98 -12.43
N GLY A 34 -1.22 -4.11 -11.65
CA GLY A 34 0.16 -4.00 -12.13
C GLY A 34 0.78 -2.62 -12.01
N ASP A 35 0.01 -1.60 -11.65
CA ASP A 35 0.57 -0.25 -11.45
C ASP A 35 1.31 -0.19 -10.11
N PRO A 36 2.47 0.49 -10.04
CA PRO A 36 3.16 0.65 -8.78
C PRO A 36 2.34 1.54 -7.82
N VAL A 37 2.26 1.12 -6.57
CA VAL A 37 1.44 1.79 -5.56
C VAL A 37 2.28 2.42 -4.48
N PHE A 38 3.27 1.69 -3.97
CA PHE A 38 4.13 2.22 -2.91
C PHE A 38 5.54 1.64 -3.04
N GLN A 39 6.49 2.30 -2.36
CA GLN A 39 7.88 1.87 -2.32
C GLN A 39 8.23 1.47 -0.90
N MET A 40 8.88 0.32 -0.75
CA MET A 40 9.33 -0.14 0.55
C MET A 40 10.81 -0.49 0.51
N GLU A 41 11.47 -0.46 1.68
CA GLU A 41 12.87 -0.81 1.79
C GLU A 41 13.03 -2.09 2.60
N ILE A 42 13.80 -3.02 2.06
CA ILE A 42 14.14 -4.28 2.69
C ILE A 42 15.65 -4.46 2.57
N GLU A 43 16.34 -4.63 3.69
CA GLU A 43 17.79 -4.88 3.71
C GLU A 43 18.56 -3.86 2.86
N LYS A 44 18.19 -2.58 2.99
CA LYS A 44 18.81 -1.45 2.28
C LYS A 44 18.55 -1.42 0.78
N ALA A 45 17.61 -2.22 0.32
CA ALA A 45 17.18 -2.21 -1.08
C ALA A 45 15.76 -1.67 -1.17
N ALA A 46 15.56 -0.64 -1.99
CA ALA A 46 14.22 -0.10 -2.22
C ALA A 46 13.56 -0.86 -3.37
N MET A 47 12.28 -1.12 -3.23
CA MET A 47 11.53 -1.79 -4.29
C MET A 47 10.11 -1.22 -4.38
N ASP A 48 9.61 -1.17 -5.61
CA ASP A 48 8.27 -0.71 -5.88
C ASP A 48 7.31 -1.89 -5.82
N ILE A 49 6.20 -1.72 -5.10
CA ILE A 49 5.19 -2.76 -4.98
C ILE A 49 4.01 -2.40 -5.87
N GLU A 50 3.63 -3.34 -6.72
CA GLU A 50 2.54 -3.17 -7.67
C GLU A 50 1.21 -3.61 -7.07
N SER A 51 0.14 -3.00 -7.57
CA SER A 51 -1.22 -3.36 -7.15
C SER A 51 -1.65 -4.66 -7.80
N ASP A 52 -2.33 -5.51 -7.04
CA ASP A 52 -2.98 -6.71 -7.56
C ASP A 52 -4.43 -6.44 -7.95
N ASN A 53 -4.90 -5.21 -7.77
CA ASN A 53 -6.28 -4.84 -8.01
C ASN A 53 -6.36 -3.46 -8.63
N SER A 54 -7.42 -3.21 -9.37
CA SER A 54 -7.71 -1.89 -9.92
C SER A 54 -8.65 -1.16 -8.96
N GLY A 55 -8.48 0.15 -8.81
CA GLY A 55 -9.38 0.95 -7.98
C GLY A 55 -8.72 2.21 -7.45
N TRP A 56 -9.35 2.78 -6.43
CA TRP A 56 -8.92 4.04 -5.80
C TRP A 56 -8.16 3.76 -4.52
N VAL A 57 -7.00 4.37 -4.37
CA VAL A 57 -6.08 4.13 -3.27
C VAL A 57 -6.40 5.03 -2.07
N HIS A 58 -6.47 4.43 -0.88
CA HIS A 58 -6.64 5.16 0.37
C HIS A 58 -5.47 4.83 1.30
N HIS A 59 -4.76 5.85 1.77
CA HIS A 59 -3.60 5.68 2.64
C HIS A 59 -4.04 5.59 4.09
N LEU A 60 -3.58 4.55 4.80
CA LEU A 60 -3.82 4.40 6.23
C LEU A 60 -2.59 4.71 7.06
N VAL A 61 -1.40 4.51 6.49
CA VAL A 61 -0.12 4.71 7.16
C VAL A 61 0.72 5.68 6.37
N SER A 62 1.32 6.64 7.06
CA SER A 62 2.22 7.61 6.42
C SER A 62 3.62 7.00 6.26
N PRO A 63 4.34 7.33 5.18
CA PRO A 63 5.72 6.87 5.02
C PRO A 63 6.62 7.33 6.16
N SER A 64 7.54 6.47 6.58
CA SER A 64 8.50 6.81 7.63
C SER A 64 9.75 5.97 7.48
N GLU A 65 10.92 6.59 7.60
CA GLU A 65 12.20 5.90 7.57
C GLU A 65 12.60 5.44 8.98
N ASP A 66 11.87 5.88 10.01
CA ASP A 66 12.22 5.62 11.41
C ASP A 66 11.29 4.61 12.09
N ALA A 67 10.24 4.19 11.41
CA ALA A 67 9.23 3.31 12.01
C ALA A 67 9.03 2.06 11.16
N PRO A 68 9.82 1.00 11.38
CA PRO A 68 9.65 -0.25 10.66
C PRO A 68 8.25 -0.83 10.88
N LEU A 69 7.69 -1.42 9.82
CA LEU A 69 6.37 -2.04 9.87
C LEU A 69 6.49 -3.54 9.72
N PRO A 70 5.80 -4.31 10.57
CA PRO A 70 5.83 -5.78 10.46
C PRO A 70 5.21 -6.26 9.15
N ILE A 71 5.66 -7.41 8.69
CA ILE A 71 5.06 -8.08 7.54
C ILE A 71 3.58 -8.32 7.82
N GLY A 72 2.73 -8.04 6.83
CA GLY A 72 1.28 -8.21 6.98
C GLY A 72 0.55 -6.99 7.50
N THR A 73 1.28 -5.91 7.83
CA THR A 73 0.65 -4.67 8.26
C THR A 73 -0.19 -4.10 7.12
N VAL A 74 -1.45 -3.75 7.41
CA VAL A 74 -2.32 -3.10 6.43
C VAL A 74 -1.94 -1.63 6.38
N ILE A 75 -1.41 -1.18 5.26
CA ILE A 75 -0.93 0.19 5.10
C ILE A 75 -1.89 1.08 4.32
N GLY A 76 -2.81 0.47 3.59
CA GLY A 76 -3.77 1.20 2.80
C GLY A 76 -4.86 0.29 2.28
N LEU A 77 -5.79 0.87 1.53
CA LEU A 77 -6.91 0.15 0.95
C LEU A 77 -7.07 0.55 -0.51
N ILE A 78 -7.61 -0.37 -1.32
CA ILE A 78 -8.02 -0.07 -2.68
C ILE A 78 -9.51 -0.34 -2.79
N ALA A 79 -10.29 0.68 -3.15
CA ALA A 79 -11.72 0.55 -3.33
C ALA A 79 -12.02 0.28 -4.81
N ASP A 80 -12.87 -0.68 -5.09
CA ASP A 80 -13.24 -1.05 -6.46
C ASP A 80 -13.94 0.07 -7.21
N THR A 81 -14.68 0.93 -6.49
CA THR A 81 -15.43 2.02 -7.09
C THR A 81 -15.13 3.32 -6.35
N GLU A 82 -15.31 4.43 -7.06
CA GLU A 82 -15.13 5.75 -6.46
C GLU A 82 -16.10 5.95 -5.28
N GLU A 83 -17.31 5.42 -5.39
CA GLU A 83 -18.29 5.52 -4.33
C GLU A 83 -17.79 4.84 -3.04
N GLU A 84 -17.21 3.66 -3.16
CA GLU A 84 -16.65 2.96 -2.01
C GLU A 84 -15.49 3.74 -1.41
N TYR A 85 -14.67 4.36 -2.26
CA TYR A 85 -13.56 5.20 -1.79
C TYR A 85 -14.10 6.37 -0.97
N GLN A 86 -15.16 7.04 -1.46
CA GLN A 86 -15.77 8.15 -0.72
C GLN A 86 -16.29 7.71 0.63
N GLN A 87 -16.82 6.50 0.72
CA GLN A 87 -17.30 5.95 1.99
C GLN A 87 -16.17 5.74 2.98
N LEU A 88 -14.97 5.39 2.51
CA LEU A 88 -13.81 5.23 3.37
C LEU A 88 -13.41 6.56 4.01
N LEU A 89 -13.57 7.65 3.30
CA LEU A 89 -13.19 8.98 3.78
C LEU A 89 -14.16 9.52 4.84
N GLU A 90 -15.38 8.97 4.90
CA GLU A 90 -16.42 9.42 5.83
C GLU A 90 -16.32 8.76 7.20
N LYS A 91 -15.42 7.84 7.39
CA LYS A 91 -15.26 7.13 8.66
C LYS A 91 -14.27 7.80 9.59
#